data_cb8d6220d8c298334ba78af49dbb46de
#
_entry.id   cb8d6220d8c298334ba78af49dbb46de
#
_cell.length_a   1.000
_cell.length_b   1.000
_cell.length_c   1.000
_cell.angle_alpha   90.00
_cell.angle_beta   90.00
_cell.angle_gamma   90.00
#
_symmetry.space_group_name_H-M   'P 1'
#
loop_
_entity.id
_entity.type
_entity.pdbx_description
1 polymer ?
#
loop_
_entity_poly.entity_id
_entity_poly.type
_entity_poly.pdbx_seq_one_letter_code
_entity_poly.pdbx_strand_id
1 'polypeptide(L)'
;NTKETQIWIDDKANFIDPQVNVIGVHTHYNYGTKTGTMLKAAGMVGRERVVADNIDLLPDKYILHDGTMTKCPAKVPDYRITADKVVIWPGDKLIAYNAKFWIKNTIIYSRAVYQKSLRDDDKSEFPQIGYSSDDGFYIRQYLEHPLGNNVAAFADLGFYSKSKFKPAYGMIDRERNYDLTMAYGNYQDTDSRWIKKQPEFRFDYRSHRLGSLPVSYTFTGIYGKWTDNVKSSWHQDYILYFTRDPIKLSPSLTLNMGTGYEIVKESYNGSSTGTIRFNTSLHKSWSPKFSTWVGYNYTQDNTTLFTYNSTNVGKEMLYGFTYKFDRMNTVAFYQSYDLQNSRVYENYYTWYRNLHCWQMELQYKAKEKRLQWNISVTRW
;
A
#
# COMPACT_ATOMS: atom_id res chain seq x y z
N ASN A 1 7.93 43.10 8.31
CA ASN A 1 7.13 44.26 7.97
C ASN A 1 5.66 43.88 7.81
N THR A 2 4.83 44.18 8.82
CA THR A 2 3.42 43.77 8.87
C THR A 2 2.52 44.39 7.80
N LYS A 3 3.02 45.39 7.09
CA LYS A 3 2.30 46.04 5.96
C LYS A 3 2.48 45.30 4.63
N GLU A 4 3.50 44.47 4.47
CA GLU A 4 3.86 43.84 3.20
C GLU A 4 3.57 42.36 3.11
N THR A 5 3.03 41.73 4.18
CA THR A 5 2.71 40.29 4.23
C THR A 5 3.89 39.37 3.91
N GLN A 6 5.14 39.85 4.01
CA GLN A 6 6.35 39.15 3.60
C GLN A 6 7.35 38.99 4.74
N ILE A 7 8.02 37.85 4.75
CA ILE A 7 9.07 37.47 5.71
C ILE A 7 10.32 37.10 4.92
N TRP A 8 11.47 37.67 5.32
CA TRP A 8 12.79 37.37 4.81
C TRP A 8 13.66 36.86 5.96
N ILE A 9 14.28 35.68 5.78
CA ILE A 9 15.16 35.07 6.77
C ILE A 9 16.40 34.58 6.06
N ASP A 10 17.56 35.20 6.32
CA ASP A 10 18.82 34.84 5.66
C ASP A 10 19.44 33.57 6.28
N ASP A 11 19.31 33.42 7.60
CA ASP A 11 19.77 32.25 8.36
C ASP A 11 18.84 31.05 8.21
N LYS A 12 19.06 30.04 9.04
CA LYS A 12 18.20 28.85 9.08
C LYS A 12 16.76 29.22 9.41
N ALA A 13 15.86 28.86 8.52
CA ALA A 13 14.43 28.91 8.73
C ALA A 13 13.83 27.51 8.70
N ASN A 14 12.82 27.28 9.52
CA ASN A 14 12.04 26.05 9.49
C ASN A 14 10.62 26.38 9.03
N PHE A 15 10.22 25.79 7.90
CA PHE A 15 8.86 25.87 7.36
C PHE A 15 8.09 24.63 7.77
N ILE A 16 7.00 24.83 8.52
CA ILE A 16 6.13 23.75 9.05
C ILE A 16 4.72 24.00 8.54
N ASP A 17 4.17 23.01 7.84
CA ASP A 17 2.79 22.91 7.40
C ASP A 17 2.31 21.48 7.71
N PRO A 18 1.00 21.15 7.77
CA PRO A 18 0.53 19.80 8.17
C PRO A 18 1.22 18.62 7.48
N GLN A 19 1.70 18.81 6.26
CA GLN A 19 2.37 17.74 5.50
C GLN A 19 3.81 18.08 5.09
N VAL A 20 4.38 19.19 5.62
CA VAL A 20 5.73 19.65 5.27
C VAL A 20 6.45 20.13 6.52
N ASN A 21 7.67 19.67 6.66
CA ASN A 21 8.60 20.14 7.67
C ASN A 21 10.00 20.17 7.03
N VAL A 22 10.39 21.36 6.53
CA VAL A 22 11.66 21.57 5.82
C VAL A 22 12.44 22.71 6.45
N ILE A 23 13.74 22.53 6.52
CA ILE A 23 14.70 23.54 7.01
C ILE A 23 15.58 23.94 5.84
N GLY A 24 15.80 25.24 5.68
CA GLY A 24 16.71 25.79 4.67
C GLY A 24 17.23 27.15 5.07
N VAL A 25 17.85 27.85 4.13
CA VAL A 25 18.41 29.18 4.33
C VAL A 25 17.89 30.13 3.26
N HIS A 26 18.12 31.44 3.41
CA HIS A 26 17.64 32.48 2.48
C HIS A 26 16.18 32.31 2.11
N THR A 27 15.34 32.23 3.16
CA THR A 27 13.91 31.98 3.01
C THR A 27 13.18 33.29 2.78
N HIS A 28 12.40 33.33 1.72
CA HIS A 28 11.41 34.37 1.45
C HIS A 28 10.02 33.76 1.47
N TYR A 29 9.11 34.31 2.25
CA TYR A 29 7.72 33.79 2.33
C TYR A 29 6.71 34.93 2.43
N ASN A 30 5.71 34.90 1.57
CA ASN A 30 4.55 35.77 1.61
C ASN A 30 3.36 35.04 2.21
N TYR A 31 2.97 35.40 3.43
CA TYR A 31 1.86 34.77 4.14
C TYR A 31 0.48 35.21 3.65
N GLY A 32 0.37 36.28 2.86
CA GLY A 32 -0.87 36.68 2.21
C GLY A 32 -1.21 35.79 1.03
N THR A 33 -0.23 35.49 0.18
CA THR A 33 -0.38 34.59 -0.98
C THR A 33 -0.07 33.14 -0.64
N LYS A 34 0.55 32.86 0.53
CA LYS A 34 1.08 31.55 0.94
C LYS A 34 2.12 31.00 -0.04
N THR A 35 2.96 31.87 -0.58
CA THR A 35 4.02 31.51 -1.52
C THR A 35 5.38 31.91 -0.97
N GLY A 36 6.41 31.15 -1.34
CA GLY A 36 7.78 31.48 -0.91
C GLY A 36 8.81 30.60 -1.57
N THR A 37 10.07 30.89 -1.24
CA THR A 37 11.24 30.13 -1.70
C THR A 37 12.21 29.91 -0.55
N MET A 38 12.95 28.82 -0.59
CA MET A 38 13.97 28.48 0.39
C MET A 38 15.12 27.75 -0.30
N LEU A 39 16.36 28.17 -0.03
CA LEU A 39 17.56 27.55 -0.57
C LEU A 39 18.07 26.45 0.36
N LYS A 40 18.80 25.47 -0.22
CA LYS A 40 19.40 24.31 0.49
C LYS A 40 18.43 23.65 1.44
N ALA A 41 17.21 23.40 0.94
CA ALA A 41 16.12 22.86 1.73
C ALA A 41 16.32 21.36 2.00
N ALA A 42 16.10 20.94 3.25
CA ALA A 42 16.12 19.55 3.65
C ALA A 42 15.04 19.26 4.70
N GLY A 43 14.35 18.14 4.59
CA GLY A 43 13.29 17.80 5.56
C GLY A 43 12.36 16.73 5.06
N MET A 44 11.10 16.85 5.45
CA MET A 44 10.02 15.92 5.08
C MET A 44 8.93 16.63 4.29
N VAL A 45 8.47 16.01 3.21
CA VAL A 45 7.25 16.41 2.48
C VAL A 45 6.38 15.16 2.37
N GLY A 46 5.27 15.16 3.11
CA GLY A 46 4.52 13.94 3.33
C GLY A 46 5.36 12.88 4.05
N ARG A 47 5.51 11.72 3.42
CA ARG A 47 6.35 10.60 3.90
C ARG A 47 7.73 10.54 3.25
N GLU A 48 8.04 11.47 2.36
CA GLU A 48 9.31 11.52 1.64
C GLU A 48 10.28 12.44 2.36
N ARG A 49 11.47 11.93 2.65
CA ARG A 49 12.60 12.79 3.03
C ARG A 49 13.18 13.41 1.78
N VAL A 50 13.27 14.72 1.77
CA VAL A 50 13.71 15.50 0.63
C VAL A 50 14.94 16.31 0.95
N VAL A 51 15.80 16.51 -0.04
CA VAL A 51 16.89 17.48 -0.06
C VAL A 51 16.85 18.14 -1.43
N ALA A 52 16.94 19.47 -1.50
CA ALA A 52 16.91 20.21 -2.76
C ALA A 52 17.77 21.45 -2.65
N ASP A 53 18.32 21.89 -3.78
CA ASP A 53 19.08 23.15 -3.83
C ASP A 53 18.14 24.35 -3.63
N ASN A 54 16.93 24.28 -4.15
CA ASN A 54 15.88 25.25 -3.94
C ASN A 54 14.51 24.56 -3.82
N ILE A 55 13.63 25.10 -2.98
CA ILE A 55 12.22 24.71 -2.91
C ILE A 55 11.32 25.93 -3.08
N ASP A 56 10.33 25.84 -3.99
CA ASP A 56 9.24 26.79 -4.09
C ASP A 56 8.08 26.27 -3.25
N LEU A 57 7.62 27.11 -2.34
CA LEU A 57 6.48 26.87 -1.45
C LEU A 57 5.26 27.52 -2.10
N LEU A 58 4.24 26.71 -2.44
CA LEU A 58 2.99 27.14 -3.06
C LEU A 58 1.81 26.64 -2.21
N PRO A 59 0.61 27.23 -2.32
CA PRO A 59 -0.51 26.92 -1.46
C PRO A 59 -0.97 25.45 -1.53
N ASP A 60 -0.82 24.81 -2.69
CA ASP A 60 -1.33 23.47 -2.99
C ASP A 60 -0.24 22.46 -3.32
N LYS A 61 1.00 22.92 -3.52
CA LYS A 61 2.13 22.08 -3.94
C LYS A 61 3.47 22.66 -3.56
N TYR A 62 4.48 21.81 -3.64
CA TYR A 62 5.88 22.19 -3.44
C TYR A 62 6.70 21.81 -4.67
N ILE A 63 7.61 22.66 -5.10
CA ILE A 63 8.49 22.40 -6.24
C ILE A 63 9.94 22.36 -5.74
N LEU A 64 10.57 21.22 -5.87
CA LEU A 64 11.98 21.02 -5.54
C LEU A 64 12.80 21.11 -6.83
N HIS A 65 13.87 21.87 -6.80
CA HIS A 65 14.85 21.97 -7.88
C HIS A 65 16.13 21.23 -7.47
N ASP A 66 16.66 20.41 -8.38
CA ASP A 66 17.81 19.53 -8.15
C ASP A 66 17.61 18.67 -6.89
N GLY A 67 16.44 17.99 -6.87
CA GLY A 67 15.91 17.32 -5.70
C GLY A 67 16.39 15.88 -5.55
N THR A 68 16.62 15.49 -4.31
CA THR A 68 16.77 14.09 -3.89
C THR A 68 15.61 13.73 -2.97
N MET A 69 14.98 12.56 -3.19
CA MET A 69 13.92 12.06 -2.32
C MET A 69 14.13 10.59 -1.98
N THR A 70 13.72 10.22 -0.76
CA THR A 70 13.80 8.84 -0.27
C THR A 70 12.86 8.62 0.90
N LYS A 71 12.32 7.40 1.03
CA LYS A 71 11.65 6.93 2.26
C LYS A 71 12.60 6.22 3.22
N CYS A 72 13.87 6.06 2.85
CA CYS A 72 14.86 5.44 3.71
C CYS A 72 15.21 6.34 4.91
N PRO A 73 15.08 5.85 6.17
CA PRO A 73 15.36 6.64 7.36
C PRO A 73 16.85 6.77 7.65
N ALA A 74 17.71 6.00 6.98
CA ALA A 74 19.15 6.03 7.22
C ALA A 74 19.76 7.40 6.88
N LYS A 75 20.81 7.81 7.61
CA LYS A 75 21.52 9.06 7.33
C LYS A 75 22.06 9.08 5.90
N VAL A 76 22.63 7.95 5.44
CA VAL A 76 22.96 7.68 4.04
C VAL A 76 21.96 6.66 3.54
N PRO A 77 21.04 7.03 2.64
CA PRO A 77 19.99 6.12 2.19
C PRO A 77 20.56 5.06 1.24
N ASP A 78 20.11 3.80 1.39
CA ASP A 78 20.45 2.72 0.47
C ASP A 78 19.77 2.88 -0.89
N TYR A 79 18.62 3.57 -0.93
CA TYR A 79 17.94 3.92 -2.17
C TYR A 79 17.45 5.36 -2.14
N ARG A 80 17.47 5.99 -3.29
CA ARG A 80 16.98 7.37 -3.49
C ARG A 80 16.57 7.60 -4.95
N ILE A 81 15.79 8.62 -5.15
CA ILE A 81 15.46 9.16 -6.47
C ILE A 81 16.04 10.56 -6.51
N THR A 82 16.81 10.89 -7.55
CA THR A 82 17.24 12.25 -7.86
C THR A 82 16.54 12.73 -9.12
N ALA A 83 16.21 14.01 -9.18
CA ALA A 83 15.53 14.62 -10.33
C ALA A 83 15.88 16.10 -10.44
N ASP A 84 15.89 16.63 -11.65
CA ASP A 84 16.15 18.06 -11.90
C ASP A 84 15.02 18.92 -11.32
N LYS A 85 13.78 18.40 -11.36
CA LYS A 85 12.59 19.05 -10.80
C LYS A 85 11.63 18.02 -10.23
N VAL A 86 11.11 18.28 -9.02
CA VAL A 86 10.05 17.48 -8.43
C VAL A 86 8.90 18.38 -8.03
N VAL A 87 7.69 18.08 -8.50
CA VAL A 87 6.46 18.76 -8.07
C VAL A 87 5.69 17.81 -7.18
N ILE A 88 5.41 18.22 -5.94
CA ILE A 88 4.73 17.40 -4.93
C ILE A 88 3.40 18.05 -4.57
N TRP A 89 2.31 17.33 -4.75
CA TRP A 89 0.99 17.62 -4.18
C TRP A 89 0.82 16.69 -2.97
N PRO A 90 0.97 17.21 -1.75
CA PRO A 90 0.96 16.37 -0.54
C PRO A 90 -0.33 15.57 -0.39
N GLY A 91 -0.19 14.27 -0.11
CA GLY A 91 -1.32 13.34 0.03
C GLY A 91 -2.02 12.93 -1.27
N ASP A 92 -1.56 13.44 -2.43
CA ASP A 92 -2.10 13.10 -3.74
C ASP A 92 -1.05 12.42 -4.62
N LYS A 93 -0.10 13.19 -5.16
CA LYS A 93 0.90 12.68 -6.10
C LYS A 93 2.18 13.49 -6.09
N LEU A 94 3.23 12.93 -6.67
CA LEU A 94 4.42 13.65 -7.08
C LEU A 94 4.73 13.38 -8.57
N ILE A 95 5.37 14.37 -9.21
CA ILE A 95 5.91 14.25 -10.57
C ILE A 95 7.37 14.70 -10.53
N ALA A 96 8.28 13.82 -10.94
CA ALA A 96 9.70 14.09 -11.03
C ALA A 96 10.16 14.05 -12.49
N TYR A 97 10.93 15.05 -12.89
CA TYR A 97 11.48 15.22 -14.25
C TYR A 97 12.95 14.82 -14.26
N ASN A 98 13.37 14.07 -15.28
CA ASN A 98 14.70 13.48 -15.40
C ASN A 98 15.10 12.65 -14.17
N ALA A 99 14.15 11.83 -13.70
CA ALA A 99 14.31 11.03 -12.50
C ALA A 99 15.32 9.89 -12.69
N LYS A 100 16.26 9.75 -11.75
CA LYS A 100 17.25 8.67 -11.69
C LYS A 100 17.04 7.89 -10.40
N PHE A 101 16.91 6.58 -10.51
CA PHE A 101 16.68 5.67 -9.41
C PHE A 101 18.00 5.03 -8.99
N TRP A 102 18.36 5.20 -7.74
CA TRP A 102 19.62 4.75 -7.19
C TRP A 102 19.45 3.66 -6.15
N ILE A 103 20.30 2.64 -6.22
CA ILE A 103 20.58 1.77 -5.09
C ILE A 103 22.04 2.00 -4.73
N LYS A 104 22.28 2.50 -3.51
CA LYS A 104 23.59 3.01 -3.06
C LYS A 104 24.15 4.03 -4.07
N ASN A 105 25.22 3.71 -4.76
CA ASN A 105 25.92 4.58 -5.71
C ASN A 105 25.68 4.19 -7.18
N THR A 106 24.76 3.25 -7.44
CA THR A 106 24.48 2.75 -8.79
C THR A 106 23.10 3.21 -9.23
N ILE A 107 23.03 3.83 -10.42
CA ILE A 107 21.76 4.11 -11.09
C ILE A 107 21.24 2.79 -11.65
N ILE A 108 20.07 2.35 -11.20
CA ILE A 108 19.44 1.12 -11.70
C ILE A 108 18.58 1.37 -12.93
N TYR A 109 17.97 2.54 -13.02
CA TYR A 109 17.26 3.02 -14.21
C TYR A 109 16.98 4.53 -14.11
N SER A 110 16.53 5.13 -15.23
CA SER A 110 16.14 6.54 -15.31
C SER A 110 14.89 6.71 -16.15
N ARG A 111 14.16 7.80 -15.90
CA ARG A 111 12.95 8.19 -16.64
C ARG A 111 12.91 9.69 -16.88
N ALA A 112 12.48 10.10 -18.07
CA ALA A 112 12.27 11.52 -18.37
C ALA A 112 11.18 12.13 -17.47
N VAL A 113 10.10 11.38 -17.24
CA VAL A 113 9.02 11.75 -16.31
C VAL A 113 8.67 10.54 -15.45
N TYR A 114 8.68 10.75 -14.14
CA TYR A 114 8.25 9.80 -13.14
C TYR A 114 7.10 10.39 -12.35
N GLN A 115 5.97 9.72 -12.36
CA GLN A 115 4.81 10.08 -11.52
C GLN A 115 4.55 9.00 -10.51
N LYS A 116 4.23 9.40 -9.28
CA LYS A 116 3.91 8.49 -8.20
C LYS A 116 2.71 9.02 -7.41
N SER A 117 1.77 8.13 -7.09
CA SER A 117 0.74 8.40 -6.09
C SER A 117 1.35 8.48 -4.69
N LEU A 118 0.92 9.42 -3.87
CA LEU A 118 1.28 9.55 -2.45
C LEU A 118 0.18 9.05 -1.52
N ARG A 119 -0.79 8.33 -2.07
CA ARG A 119 -1.89 7.71 -1.33
C ARG A 119 -1.43 6.41 -0.66
N ASP A 120 -2.15 5.91 0.33
CA ASP A 120 -1.70 4.82 1.21
C ASP A 120 -1.51 3.44 0.53
N ASP A 121 -2.13 3.23 -0.62
CA ASP A 121 -2.10 1.99 -1.41
C ASP A 121 -0.98 1.92 -2.46
N ASP A 122 -0.02 2.81 -2.36
CA ASP A 122 1.02 3.01 -3.36
C ASP A 122 2.00 1.83 -3.46
N LYS A 123 2.16 1.29 -4.68
CA LYS A 123 3.14 0.24 -4.98
C LYS A 123 4.52 0.84 -5.19
N SER A 124 5.53 0.19 -4.63
CA SER A 124 6.93 0.59 -4.85
C SER A 124 7.40 0.18 -6.24
N GLU A 125 8.05 1.10 -6.95
CA GLU A 125 8.75 0.80 -8.19
C GLU A 125 10.15 0.21 -8.00
N PHE A 126 10.63 0.14 -6.75
CA PHE A 126 11.84 -0.63 -6.47
C PHE A 126 11.54 -2.13 -6.53
N PRO A 127 12.48 -2.94 -7.08
CA PRO A 127 12.27 -4.36 -7.22
C PRO A 127 12.07 -5.05 -5.87
N GLN A 128 11.17 -6.02 -5.85
CA GLN A 128 10.98 -6.94 -4.73
C GLN A 128 11.60 -8.28 -5.09
N ILE A 129 12.38 -8.84 -4.20
CA ILE A 129 12.96 -10.18 -4.34
C ILE A 129 12.43 -11.08 -3.22
N GLY A 130 12.27 -12.37 -3.52
CA GLY A 130 11.80 -13.30 -2.51
C GLY A 130 11.77 -14.74 -2.99
N TYR A 131 11.15 -15.55 -2.14
CA TYR A 131 10.98 -16.97 -2.37
C TYR A 131 9.65 -17.43 -1.77
N SER A 132 8.96 -18.32 -2.44
CA SER A 132 7.87 -19.09 -1.87
C SER A 132 8.04 -20.59 -2.22
N SER A 133 7.52 -21.45 -1.35
CA SER A 133 7.56 -22.90 -1.63
C SER A 133 6.84 -23.28 -2.92
N ASP A 134 5.82 -22.50 -3.30
CA ASP A 134 5.00 -22.76 -4.49
C ASP A 134 5.67 -22.27 -5.79
N ASP A 135 6.17 -21.03 -5.79
CA ASP A 135 6.65 -20.36 -7.01
C ASP A 135 8.17 -20.33 -7.17
N GLY A 136 8.90 -20.72 -6.09
CA GLY A 136 10.36 -20.68 -6.03
C GLY A 136 10.88 -19.26 -5.80
N PHE A 137 12.13 -19.01 -6.18
CA PHE A 137 12.73 -17.68 -6.14
C PHE A 137 12.05 -16.77 -7.15
N TYR A 138 11.87 -15.49 -6.78
CA TYR A 138 11.26 -14.51 -7.65
C TYR A 138 11.89 -13.12 -7.53
N ILE A 139 11.76 -12.38 -8.62
CA ILE A 139 11.92 -10.94 -8.67
C ILE A 139 10.66 -10.34 -9.28
N ARG A 140 10.10 -9.32 -8.63
CA ARG A 140 8.94 -8.57 -9.12
C ARG A 140 9.30 -7.12 -9.26
N GLN A 141 8.83 -6.51 -10.35
CA GLN A 141 9.01 -5.10 -10.65
C GLN A 141 7.67 -4.50 -11.07
N TYR A 142 7.17 -3.55 -10.30
CA TYR A 142 6.04 -2.72 -10.68
C TYR A 142 6.57 -1.47 -11.37
N LEU A 143 5.98 -1.12 -12.51
CA LEU A 143 6.31 0.05 -13.29
C LEU A 143 5.03 0.82 -13.59
N GLU A 144 5.08 2.15 -13.51
CA GLU A 144 3.96 3.00 -13.85
C GLU A 144 4.41 4.14 -14.75
N HIS A 145 3.63 4.45 -15.77
CA HIS A 145 3.89 5.54 -16.71
C HIS A 145 2.66 6.47 -16.80
N PRO A 146 2.80 7.76 -16.50
CA PRO A 146 1.68 8.70 -16.59
C PRO A 146 1.25 8.88 -18.05
N LEU A 147 -0.06 8.81 -18.30
CA LEU A 147 -0.69 9.12 -19.59
C LEU A 147 -1.46 10.44 -19.55
N GLY A 148 -1.70 10.97 -18.35
CA GLY A 148 -2.43 12.20 -18.12
C GLY A 148 -2.36 12.61 -16.66
N ASN A 149 -3.20 13.55 -16.24
CA ASN A 149 -3.16 14.07 -14.87
C ASN A 149 -3.47 13.01 -13.81
N ASN A 150 -4.45 12.15 -14.07
CA ASN A 150 -4.94 11.13 -13.14
C ASN A 150 -4.79 9.71 -13.71
N VAL A 151 -4.49 9.60 -15.01
CA VAL A 151 -4.41 8.32 -15.72
C VAL A 151 -2.96 7.88 -15.85
N ALA A 152 -2.70 6.60 -15.55
CA ALA A 152 -1.40 5.98 -15.75
C ALA A 152 -1.56 4.58 -16.35
N ALA A 153 -0.61 4.19 -17.19
CA ALA A 153 -0.39 2.81 -17.58
C ALA A 153 0.53 2.13 -16.57
N PHE A 154 0.29 0.86 -16.25
CA PHE A 154 1.17 0.10 -15.38
C PHE A 154 1.55 -1.26 -15.97
N ALA A 155 2.70 -1.77 -15.51
CA ALA A 155 3.14 -3.13 -15.71
C ALA A 155 3.63 -3.71 -14.38
N ASP A 156 3.15 -4.90 -14.02
CA ASP A 156 3.63 -5.70 -12.89
C ASP A 156 4.30 -6.96 -13.47
N LEU A 157 5.63 -7.00 -13.40
CA LEU A 157 6.44 -8.01 -14.06
C LEU A 157 7.03 -8.95 -13.01
N GLY A 158 6.56 -10.19 -12.97
CA GLY A 158 7.05 -11.21 -12.04
C GLY A 158 7.82 -12.31 -12.78
N PHE A 159 9.06 -12.57 -12.36
CA PHE A 159 9.86 -13.70 -12.80
C PHE A 159 10.02 -14.67 -11.64
N TYR A 160 9.55 -15.89 -11.82
CA TYR A 160 9.52 -16.93 -10.81
C TYR A 160 10.27 -18.17 -11.31
N SER A 161 11.12 -18.76 -10.48
CA SER A 161 11.92 -19.93 -10.90
C SER A 161 11.06 -21.16 -11.24
N LYS A 162 9.93 -21.36 -10.53
CA LYS A 162 8.98 -22.44 -10.79
C LYS A 162 7.82 -21.98 -11.68
N SER A 163 7.12 -20.90 -11.31
CA SER A 163 5.93 -20.44 -12.01
C SER A 163 6.19 -19.61 -13.27
N LYS A 164 7.49 -19.40 -13.61
CA LYS A 164 7.96 -18.72 -14.83
C LYS A 164 7.57 -17.22 -14.84
N PHE A 165 7.46 -16.65 -16.05
CA PHE A 165 7.12 -15.25 -16.23
C PHE A 165 5.60 -15.03 -16.08
N LYS A 166 5.25 -14.12 -15.17
CA LYS A 166 3.87 -13.78 -14.82
C LYS A 166 3.65 -12.28 -14.95
N PRO A 167 3.46 -11.76 -16.18
CA PRO A 167 3.20 -10.34 -16.38
C PRO A 167 1.74 -9.99 -16.11
N ALA A 168 1.53 -8.75 -15.67
CA ALA A 168 0.25 -8.07 -15.69
C ALA A 168 0.42 -6.64 -16.18
N TYR A 169 -0.54 -6.12 -16.93
CA TYR A 169 -0.53 -4.76 -17.47
C TYR A 169 -1.90 -4.14 -17.28
N GLY A 170 -1.95 -2.83 -17.31
CA GLY A 170 -3.23 -2.15 -17.26
C GLY A 170 -3.12 -0.65 -17.30
N MET A 171 -4.27 -0.06 -17.09
CA MET A 171 -4.42 1.38 -16.91
C MET A 171 -5.19 1.63 -15.63
N ILE A 172 -4.84 2.68 -14.94
CA ILE A 172 -5.53 3.13 -13.74
C ILE A 172 -5.80 4.62 -13.86
N ASP A 173 -7.05 5.00 -13.57
CA ASP A 173 -7.48 6.39 -13.40
C ASP A 173 -7.77 6.61 -11.93
N ARG A 174 -7.06 7.55 -11.30
CA ARG A 174 -7.12 7.84 -9.87
C ARG A 174 -7.81 9.17 -9.63
N GLU A 175 -9.11 9.12 -9.48
CA GLU A 175 -9.90 10.28 -9.09
C GLU A 175 -9.89 10.51 -7.56
N ARG A 176 -10.41 11.65 -7.13
CA ARG A 176 -10.45 11.99 -5.70
C ARG A 176 -11.24 10.98 -4.87
N ASN A 177 -12.36 10.52 -5.40
CA ASN A 177 -13.33 9.69 -4.68
C ASN A 177 -13.31 8.22 -5.10
N TYR A 178 -12.69 7.89 -6.22
CA TYR A 178 -12.68 6.54 -6.76
C TYR A 178 -11.42 6.26 -7.60
N ASP A 179 -11.15 4.99 -7.82
CA ASP A 179 -10.20 4.50 -8.81
C ASP A 179 -10.92 3.62 -9.83
N LEU A 180 -10.56 3.80 -11.10
CA LEU A 180 -10.94 2.90 -12.19
C LEU A 180 -9.70 2.17 -12.67
N THR A 181 -9.73 0.84 -12.71
CA THR A 181 -8.63 0.03 -13.20
C THR A 181 -9.10 -0.88 -14.31
N MET A 182 -8.39 -0.89 -15.42
CA MET A 182 -8.46 -1.93 -16.44
C MET A 182 -7.20 -2.77 -16.36
N ALA A 183 -7.34 -4.08 -16.20
CA ALA A 183 -6.22 -4.98 -15.95
C ALA A 183 -6.25 -6.19 -16.91
N TYR A 184 -5.07 -6.63 -17.35
CA TYR A 184 -4.86 -7.84 -18.14
C TYR A 184 -3.60 -8.54 -17.67
N GLY A 185 -3.63 -9.86 -17.48
CA GLY A 185 -2.45 -10.63 -17.11
C GLY A 185 -2.63 -11.55 -15.92
N ASN A 186 -1.53 -11.91 -15.29
CA ASN A 186 -1.50 -12.89 -14.19
C ASN A 186 -1.51 -12.17 -12.84
N TYR A 187 -2.40 -12.61 -11.96
CA TYR A 187 -2.54 -12.07 -10.61
C TYR A 187 -2.45 -13.18 -9.59
N GLN A 188 -1.75 -12.90 -8.49
CA GLN A 188 -1.57 -13.82 -7.39
C GLN A 188 -2.23 -13.24 -6.13
N ASP A 189 -2.93 -14.06 -5.37
CA ASP A 189 -3.43 -13.71 -4.04
C ASP A 189 -2.38 -13.98 -2.94
N THR A 190 -2.75 -13.69 -1.70
CA THR A 190 -1.89 -13.87 -0.53
C THR A 190 -1.59 -15.34 -0.21
N ASP A 191 -2.39 -16.26 -0.76
CA ASP A 191 -2.20 -17.70 -0.61
C ASP A 191 -1.45 -18.36 -1.77
N SER A 192 -0.78 -17.54 -2.58
CA SER A 192 -0.03 -17.96 -3.78
C SER A 192 -0.88 -18.58 -4.88
N ARG A 193 -2.18 -18.29 -4.91
CA ARG A 193 -3.09 -18.77 -5.96
C ARG A 193 -3.06 -17.84 -7.15
N TRP A 194 -2.94 -18.40 -8.34
CA TRP A 194 -2.87 -17.65 -9.58
C TRP A 194 -4.19 -17.62 -10.33
N ILE A 195 -4.52 -16.45 -10.89
CA ILE A 195 -5.60 -16.28 -11.85
C ILE A 195 -5.12 -15.41 -13.01
N LYS A 196 -5.68 -15.62 -14.18
CA LYS A 196 -5.46 -14.77 -15.35
C LYS A 196 -6.70 -13.92 -15.59
N LYS A 197 -6.54 -12.60 -15.64
CA LYS A 197 -7.57 -11.61 -15.96
C LYS A 197 -7.45 -11.20 -17.43
N GLN A 198 -8.60 -11.20 -18.19
CA GLN A 198 -8.53 -11.14 -19.68
C GLN A 198 -9.73 -10.43 -20.36
N PRO A 199 -10.01 -9.14 -20.21
CA PRO A 199 -9.57 -8.19 -19.20
C PRO A 199 -10.42 -8.25 -17.90
N GLU A 200 -10.01 -7.45 -16.92
CA GLU A 200 -10.83 -7.08 -15.77
C GLU A 200 -10.98 -5.57 -15.72
N PHE A 201 -12.18 -5.12 -15.45
CA PHE A 201 -12.52 -3.73 -15.09
C PHE A 201 -12.87 -3.70 -13.61
N ARG A 202 -12.26 -2.78 -12.89
CA ARG A 202 -12.46 -2.62 -11.45
C ARG A 202 -12.75 -1.16 -11.13
N PHE A 203 -13.78 -0.94 -10.35
CA PHE A 203 -14.15 0.33 -9.77
C PHE A 203 -14.03 0.24 -8.25
N ASP A 204 -13.19 1.06 -7.64
CA ASP A 204 -13.03 1.17 -6.19
C ASP A 204 -13.50 2.56 -5.74
N TYR A 205 -14.66 2.64 -5.10
CA TYR A 205 -15.11 3.85 -4.43
C TYR A 205 -14.46 3.93 -3.07
N ARG A 206 -13.72 5.02 -2.85
CA ARG A 206 -12.90 5.20 -1.65
C ARG A 206 -13.74 5.31 -0.40
N SER A 207 -13.08 5.22 0.75
CA SER A 207 -13.75 5.34 2.04
C SER A 207 -14.35 6.72 2.23
N HIS A 208 -15.67 6.77 2.43
CA HIS A 208 -16.45 7.98 2.71
C HIS A 208 -17.21 7.82 4.01
N ARG A 209 -17.29 8.93 4.74
CA ARG A 209 -18.03 9.00 6.01
C ARG A 209 -19.53 8.90 5.76
N LEU A 210 -20.24 8.13 6.58
CA LEU A 210 -21.69 8.05 6.54
C LEU A 210 -22.30 9.19 7.39
N GLY A 211 -22.38 10.38 6.82
CA GLY A 211 -22.85 11.59 7.52
C GLY A 211 -21.98 11.91 8.75
N SER A 212 -22.60 12.13 9.90
CA SER A 212 -21.94 12.38 11.17
C SER A 212 -21.61 11.12 11.99
N LEU A 213 -21.98 9.93 11.49
CA LEU A 213 -21.77 8.67 12.19
C LEU A 213 -20.28 8.28 12.19
N PRO A 214 -19.77 7.59 13.23
CA PRO A 214 -18.40 7.08 13.27
C PRO A 214 -18.28 5.81 12.41
N VAL A 215 -18.80 5.87 11.19
CA VAL A 215 -18.84 4.77 10.22
C VAL A 215 -18.47 5.32 8.84
N SER A 216 -17.60 4.63 8.16
CA SER A 216 -17.26 4.88 6.77
C SER A 216 -17.69 3.70 5.90
N TYR A 217 -17.94 3.96 4.63
CA TYR A 217 -18.26 2.92 3.67
C TYR A 217 -17.35 2.97 2.46
N THR A 218 -17.15 1.81 1.85
CA THR A 218 -16.45 1.62 0.57
C THR A 218 -17.35 0.79 -0.34
N PHE A 219 -17.15 0.95 -1.64
CA PHE A 219 -17.77 0.07 -2.62
C PHE A 219 -16.72 -0.38 -3.63
N THR A 220 -16.70 -1.68 -3.95
CA THR A 220 -15.89 -2.24 -5.03
C THR A 220 -16.79 -2.95 -6.01
N GLY A 221 -16.60 -2.68 -7.31
CA GLY A 221 -17.26 -3.39 -8.39
C GLY A 221 -16.21 -3.97 -9.34
N ILE A 222 -16.31 -5.27 -9.64
CA ILE A 222 -15.40 -5.99 -10.55
C ILE A 222 -16.24 -6.62 -11.66
N TYR A 223 -15.77 -6.45 -12.89
CA TYR A 223 -16.30 -7.14 -14.06
C TYR A 223 -15.16 -7.57 -14.96
N GLY A 224 -15.02 -8.87 -15.22
CA GLY A 224 -13.93 -9.33 -16.05
C GLY A 224 -13.98 -10.81 -16.39
N LYS A 225 -13.19 -11.19 -17.38
CA LYS A 225 -12.98 -12.60 -17.72
C LYS A 225 -11.83 -13.14 -16.87
N TRP A 226 -12.17 -14.04 -15.96
CA TRP A 226 -11.21 -14.74 -15.11
C TRP A 226 -10.99 -16.16 -15.60
N THR A 227 -9.74 -16.58 -15.62
CA THR A 227 -9.33 -17.91 -16.03
C THR A 227 -8.30 -18.46 -15.08
N ASP A 228 -8.56 -19.62 -14.50
CA ASP A 228 -7.56 -20.44 -13.81
C ASP A 228 -7.09 -21.60 -14.74
N ASN A 229 -6.40 -22.58 -14.20
CA ASN A 229 -5.91 -23.70 -15.00
C ASN A 229 -7.02 -24.59 -15.57
N VAL A 230 -8.26 -24.52 -15.08
CA VAL A 230 -9.35 -25.44 -15.37
C VAL A 230 -10.58 -24.73 -15.92
N LYS A 231 -10.87 -23.52 -15.41
CA LYS A 231 -12.14 -22.82 -15.63
C LYS A 231 -11.92 -21.44 -16.21
N SER A 232 -12.87 -20.97 -17.02
CA SER A 232 -12.94 -19.61 -17.52
C SER A 232 -14.36 -19.09 -17.36
N SER A 233 -14.53 -17.92 -16.75
CA SER A 233 -15.83 -17.31 -16.50
C SER A 233 -15.77 -15.81 -16.68
N TRP A 234 -16.87 -15.21 -17.10
CA TRP A 234 -17.12 -13.80 -16.83
C TRP A 234 -17.53 -13.67 -15.37
N HIS A 235 -16.61 -13.11 -14.60
CA HIS A 235 -16.72 -12.88 -13.16
C HIS A 235 -17.26 -11.50 -12.90
N GLN A 236 -18.26 -11.39 -12.01
CA GLN A 236 -18.75 -10.15 -11.47
C GLN A 236 -18.70 -10.23 -9.95
N ASP A 237 -18.19 -9.18 -9.32
CA ASP A 237 -18.12 -9.10 -7.86
C ASP A 237 -18.43 -7.67 -7.40
N TYR A 238 -19.42 -7.53 -6.52
CA TYR A 238 -19.88 -6.25 -6.01
C TYR A 238 -19.90 -6.30 -4.48
N ILE A 239 -19.07 -5.47 -3.84
CA ILE A 239 -18.92 -5.43 -2.39
C ILE A 239 -19.24 -4.03 -1.90
N LEU A 240 -20.24 -3.93 -1.01
CA LEU A 240 -20.47 -2.73 -0.20
C LEU A 240 -20.04 -3.07 1.23
N TYR A 241 -19.07 -2.31 1.77
CA TYR A 241 -18.49 -2.58 3.07
C TYR A 241 -18.52 -1.35 3.97
N PHE A 242 -18.93 -1.54 5.23
CA PHE A 242 -19.00 -0.54 6.27
C PHE A 242 -17.95 -0.83 7.32
N THR A 243 -17.17 0.18 7.68
CA THR A 243 -16.15 0.10 8.72
C THR A 243 -16.45 1.14 9.78
N ARG A 244 -16.53 0.73 11.04
CA ARG A 244 -16.63 1.63 12.18
C ARG A 244 -15.26 2.19 12.53
N ASP A 245 -15.21 3.46 12.96
CA ASP A 245 -13.99 4.01 13.55
C ASP A 245 -13.54 3.16 14.74
N PRO A 246 -12.23 2.99 14.95
CA PRO A 246 -11.70 2.21 16.04
C PRO A 246 -12.21 2.69 17.40
N ILE A 247 -12.80 1.79 18.18
CA ILE A 247 -13.32 2.07 19.52
C ILE A 247 -12.19 1.87 20.53
N LYS A 248 -11.72 2.95 21.13
CA LYS A 248 -10.73 2.90 22.23
C LYS A 248 -11.44 2.53 23.52
N LEU A 249 -11.39 1.26 23.93
CA LEU A 249 -11.92 0.79 25.20
C LEU A 249 -11.02 1.19 26.39
N SER A 250 -9.72 1.36 26.13
CA SER A 250 -8.73 1.96 27.02
C SER A 250 -7.55 2.53 26.20
N PRO A 251 -6.60 3.24 26.81
CA PRO A 251 -5.41 3.72 26.08
C PRO A 251 -4.60 2.62 25.36
N SER A 252 -4.72 1.38 25.81
CA SER A 252 -4.00 0.22 25.26
C SER A 252 -4.90 -0.86 24.67
N LEU A 253 -6.21 -0.65 24.59
CA LEU A 253 -7.18 -1.66 24.11
C LEU A 253 -8.11 -1.03 23.08
N THR A 254 -8.06 -1.55 21.87
CA THR A 254 -8.81 -1.03 20.71
C THR A 254 -9.66 -2.14 20.09
N LEU A 255 -10.93 -1.87 19.86
CA LEU A 255 -11.87 -2.73 19.14
C LEU A 255 -12.11 -2.16 17.74
N ASN A 256 -11.92 -3.00 16.72
CA ASN A 256 -12.25 -2.71 15.34
C ASN A 256 -13.39 -3.63 14.89
N MET A 257 -14.27 -3.13 14.03
CA MET A 257 -15.36 -3.91 13.45
C MET A 257 -15.78 -3.37 12.08
N GLY A 258 -16.24 -4.29 11.26
CA GLY A 258 -16.78 -3.97 9.95
C GLY A 258 -17.78 -5.04 9.51
N THR A 259 -18.65 -4.66 8.58
CA THR A 259 -19.62 -5.55 7.97
C THR A 259 -19.90 -5.14 6.54
N GLY A 260 -20.25 -6.09 5.70
CA GLY A 260 -20.55 -5.82 4.31
C GLY A 260 -21.43 -6.86 3.68
N TYR A 261 -21.84 -6.56 2.47
CA TYR A 261 -22.58 -7.48 1.62
C TYR A 261 -21.88 -7.57 0.26
N GLU A 262 -21.68 -8.78 -0.20
CA GLU A 262 -21.01 -9.11 -1.44
C GLU A 262 -21.92 -9.92 -2.34
N ILE A 263 -21.91 -9.64 -3.64
CA ILE A 263 -22.63 -10.42 -4.67
C ILE A 263 -21.61 -10.85 -5.70
N VAL A 264 -21.42 -12.16 -5.83
CA VAL A 264 -20.57 -12.77 -6.87
C VAL A 264 -21.44 -13.48 -7.90
N LYS A 265 -21.18 -13.19 -9.19
CA LYS A 265 -21.86 -13.86 -10.31
C LYS A 265 -20.84 -14.45 -11.28
N GLU A 266 -21.13 -15.65 -11.74
CA GLU A 266 -20.25 -16.40 -12.64
C GLU A 266 -21.00 -16.90 -13.87
N SER A 267 -20.51 -16.56 -15.07
CA SER A 267 -21.13 -17.03 -16.31
C SER A 267 -20.91 -18.52 -16.58
N TYR A 268 -19.83 -19.08 -16.05
CA TYR A 268 -19.44 -20.49 -16.24
C TYR A 268 -20.53 -21.48 -15.83
N ASN A 269 -21.19 -21.24 -14.71
CA ASN A 269 -22.24 -22.11 -14.16
C ASN A 269 -23.53 -21.36 -13.90
N GLY A 270 -23.66 -20.10 -14.29
CA GLY A 270 -24.82 -19.25 -14.03
C GLY A 270 -25.06 -18.94 -12.56
N SER A 271 -24.09 -19.14 -11.69
CA SER A 271 -24.26 -18.92 -10.25
C SER A 271 -24.34 -17.42 -9.92
N SER A 272 -25.15 -17.13 -8.88
CA SER A 272 -25.21 -15.81 -8.24
C SER A 272 -25.29 -16.01 -6.74
N THR A 273 -24.25 -15.67 -6.03
CA THR A 273 -24.11 -15.86 -4.58
C THR A 273 -24.09 -14.51 -3.88
N GLY A 274 -25.02 -14.32 -2.94
CA GLY A 274 -25.04 -13.15 -2.04
C GLY A 274 -24.50 -13.56 -0.66
N THR A 275 -23.57 -12.78 -0.12
CA THR A 275 -22.81 -13.17 1.09
C THR A 275 -22.73 -11.99 2.05
N ILE A 276 -23.13 -12.21 3.31
CA ILE A 276 -22.84 -11.28 4.40
C ILE A 276 -21.43 -11.56 4.91
N ARG A 277 -20.65 -10.50 5.03
CA ARG A 277 -19.33 -10.51 5.66
C ARG A 277 -19.35 -9.68 6.93
N PHE A 278 -18.69 -10.17 7.97
CA PHE A 278 -18.49 -9.45 9.22
C PHE A 278 -17.08 -9.74 9.73
N ASN A 279 -16.42 -8.70 10.23
CA ASN A 279 -15.16 -8.88 10.94
C ASN A 279 -15.15 -8.05 12.22
N THR A 280 -14.47 -8.56 13.24
CA THR A 280 -14.16 -7.81 14.45
C THR A 280 -12.80 -8.23 14.97
N SER A 281 -12.09 -7.29 15.59
CA SER A 281 -10.81 -7.59 16.23
C SER A 281 -10.57 -6.71 17.45
N LEU A 282 -10.03 -7.31 18.49
CA LEU A 282 -9.65 -6.67 19.74
C LEU A 282 -8.12 -6.69 19.85
N HIS A 283 -7.50 -5.54 19.87
CA HIS A 283 -6.05 -5.37 19.95
C HIS A 283 -5.67 -4.81 21.33
N LYS A 284 -4.73 -5.48 22.00
CA LYS A 284 -4.17 -5.06 23.30
C LYS A 284 -2.67 -4.81 23.17
N SER A 285 -2.26 -3.59 23.44
CA SER A 285 -0.84 -3.23 23.62
C SER A 285 -0.48 -3.34 25.11
N TRP A 286 0.40 -4.28 25.44
CA TRP A 286 0.88 -4.50 26.80
C TRP A 286 2.09 -3.63 27.13
N SER A 287 2.91 -3.39 26.11
CA SER A 287 4.09 -2.53 26.18
C SER A 287 4.44 -2.03 24.77
N PRO A 288 5.40 -1.10 24.61
CA PRO A 288 5.90 -0.71 23.28
C PRO A 288 6.53 -1.85 22.47
N LYS A 289 6.81 -3.00 23.11
CA LYS A 289 7.41 -4.17 22.48
C LYS A 289 6.47 -5.35 22.31
N PHE A 290 5.35 -5.41 23.04
CA PHE A 290 4.48 -6.57 23.06
C PHE A 290 3.02 -6.19 22.88
N SER A 291 2.36 -6.82 21.93
CA SER A 291 0.92 -6.71 21.69
C SER A 291 0.32 -8.06 21.40
N THR A 292 -0.95 -8.20 21.75
CA THR A 292 -1.78 -9.37 21.43
C THR A 292 -3.06 -8.92 20.77
N TRP A 293 -3.66 -9.84 20.02
CA TRP A 293 -4.95 -9.58 19.40
C TRP A 293 -5.76 -10.85 19.25
N VAL A 294 -7.08 -10.69 19.24
CA VAL A 294 -8.06 -11.71 18.91
C VAL A 294 -9.02 -11.12 17.89
N GLY A 295 -9.41 -11.91 16.90
CA GLY A 295 -10.34 -11.51 15.85
C GLY A 295 -11.35 -12.61 15.55
N TYR A 296 -12.46 -12.20 14.97
CA TYR A 296 -13.48 -13.09 14.43
C TYR A 296 -13.89 -12.61 13.05
N ASN A 297 -13.81 -13.51 12.07
CA ASN A 297 -14.27 -13.30 10.70
C ASN A 297 -15.45 -14.22 10.43
N TYR A 298 -16.47 -13.67 9.80
CA TYR A 298 -17.65 -14.39 9.36
C TYR A 298 -17.93 -14.09 7.89
N THR A 299 -18.12 -15.17 7.12
CA THR A 299 -18.60 -15.13 5.74
C THR A 299 -19.72 -16.14 5.64
N GLN A 300 -20.93 -15.67 5.32
CA GLN A 300 -22.13 -16.50 5.33
C GLN A 300 -22.03 -17.68 4.36
N ASP A 301 -21.56 -17.40 3.15
CA ASP A 301 -21.29 -18.40 2.13
C ASP A 301 -19.92 -18.12 1.52
N ASN A 302 -18.99 -19.05 1.66
CA ASN A 302 -17.64 -18.97 1.11
C ASN A 302 -17.43 -19.83 -0.14
N THR A 303 -18.52 -20.30 -0.74
CA THR A 303 -18.48 -21.05 -2.00
C THR A 303 -18.18 -20.11 -3.16
N THR A 304 -17.06 -20.35 -3.84
CA THR A 304 -16.63 -19.57 -5.00
C THR A 304 -16.23 -20.48 -6.15
N LEU A 305 -16.41 -20.02 -7.41
CA LEU A 305 -15.93 -20.75 -8.58
C LEU A 305 -14.39 -20.77 -8.63
N PHE A 306 -13.77 -19.65 -8.29
CA PHE A 306 -12.32 -19.52 -8.24
C PHE A 306 -11.82 -19.53 -6.80
N THR A 307 -10.67 -20.16 -6.57
CA THR A 307 -10.01 -20.13 -5.26
C THR A 307 -9.24 -18.82 -5.00
N TYR A 308 -9.02 -18.03 -6.02
CA TYR A 308 -8.37 -16.71 -5.95
C TYR A 308 -9.21 -15.76 -5.08
N ASN A 309 -8.59 -15.13 -4.10
CA ASN A 309 -9.21 -14.24 -3.11
C ASN A 309 -10.43 -14.85 -2.38
N SER A 310 -10.59 -16.17 -2.42
CA SER A 310 -11.68 -16.84 -1.73
C SER A 310 -11.43 -16.91 -0.22
N THR A 311 -12.49 -16.87 0.55
CA THR A 311 -12.44 -17.11 1.99
C THR A 311 -12.28 -18.62 2.24
N ASN A 312 -11.18 -19.04 2.88
CA ASN A 312 -10.91 -20.45 3.17
C ASN A 312 -11.77 -21.00 4.30
N VAL A 313 -12.18 -20.13 5.24
CA VAL A 313 -12.94 -20.50 6.44
C VAL A 313 -14.13 -19.54 6.59
N GLY A 314 -15.34 -20.06 6.66
CA GLY A 314 -16.55 -19.25 6.76
C GLY A 314 -16.77 -18.65 8.17
N LYS A 315 -16.35 -19.35 9.23
CA LYS A 315 -16.40 -18.91 10.63
C LYS A 315 -15.03 -19.07 11.24
N GLU A 316 -14.26 -18.01 11.26
CA GLU A 316 -12.87 -18.04 11.62
C GLU A 316 -12.61 -17.24 12.90
N MET A 317 -11.94 -17.85 13.85
CA MET A 317 -11.35 -17.16 15.00
C MET A 317 -9.85 -17.03 14.80
N LEU A 318 -9.37 -15.83 14.97
CA LEU A 318 -7.95 -15.48 14.82
C LEU A 318 -7.42 -14.99 16.17
N TYR A 319 -6.23 -15.42 16.56
CA TYR A 319 -5.56 -14.87 17.73
C TYR A 319 -4.05 -14.97 17.58
N GLY A 320 -3.36 -14.01 18.16
CA GLY A 320 -1.93 -13.96 18.02
C GLY A 320 -1.26 -12.90 18.85
N PHE A 321 0.03 -12.81 18.65
CA PHE A 321 0.86 -11.79 19.28
C PHE A 321 1.93 -11.28 18.34
N THR A 322 2.45 -10.11 18.66
CA THR A 322 3.64 -9.53 18.07
C THR A 322 4.61 -9.14 19.17
N TYR A 323 5.88 -9.54 19.02
CA TYR A 323 6.94 -9.21 19.96
C TYR A 323 8.15 -8.61 19.25
N LYS A 324 8.52 -7.40 19.64
CA LYS A 324 9.67 -6.66 19.14
C LYS A 324 10.87 -6.89 20.05
N PHE A 325 11.78 -7.76 19.64
CA PHE A 325 13.01 -8.04 20.40
C PHE A 325 13.89 -6.81 20.54
N ASP A 326 14.15 -6.16 19.40
CA ASP A 326 15.00 -4.97 19.29
C ASP A 326 14.49 -4.05 18.16
N ARG A 327 15.29 -3.06 17.77
CA ARG A 327 14.96 -2.12 16.71
C ARG A 327 14.87 -2.76 15.31
N MET A 328 15.52 -3.91 15.15
CA MET A 328 15.65 -4.58 13.85
C MET A 328 14.75 -5.81 13.72
N ASN A 329 14.42 -6.48 14.83
CA ASN A 329 13.78 -7.78 14.80
C ASN A 329 12.43 -7.78 15.52
N THR A 330 11.40 -8.24 14.80
CA THR A 330 10.05 -8.43 15.32
C THR A 330 9.60 -9.83 14.93
N VAL A 331 8.99 -10.55 15.85
CA VAL A 331 8.30 -11.81 15.53
C VAL A 331 6.81 -11.63 15.75
N ALA A 332 6.05 -12.31 14.92
CA ALA A 332 4.60 -12.44 15.06
C ALA A 332 4.22 -13.92 14.97
N PHE A 333 3.26 -14.28 15.76
CA PHE A 333 2.58 -15.55 15.68
C PHE A 333 1.09 -15.28 15.60
N TYR A 334 0.38 -15.99 14.75
CA TYR A 334 -1.06 -16.07 14.85
C TYR A 334 -1.56 -17.44 14.42
N GLN A 335 -2.71 -17.79 14.96
CA GLN A 335 -3.44 -19.01 14.63
C GLN A 335 -4.80 -18.65 14.07
N SER A 336 -5.14 -19.29 12.97
CA SER A 336 -6.49 -19.33 12.40
C SER A 336 -7.16 -20.61 12.84
N TYR A 337 -8.36 -20.49 13.45
CA TYR A 337 -9.17 -21.59 13.93
C TYR A 337 -10.52 -21.60 13.22
N ASP A 338 -10.84 -22.71 12.58
CA ASP A 338 -12.11 -22.96 11.92
C ASP A 338 -13.15 -23.39 12.94
N LEU A 339 -14.03 -22.46 13.31
CA LEU A 339 -15.11 -22.73 14.28
C LEU A 339 -16.17 -23.68 13.75
N GLN A 340 -16.38 -23.74 12.43
CA GLN A 340 -17.38 -24.61 11.83
C GLN A 340 -16.95 -26.07 11.89
N ASN A 341 -15.67 -26.34 11.67
CA ASN A 341 -15.08 -27.68 11.68
C ASN A 341 -14.32 -27.99 12.99
N SER A 342 -14.33 -27.06 13.96
CA SER A 342 -13.68 -27.20 15.27
C SER A 342 -12.22 -27.62 15.18
N ARG A 343 -11.45 -27.01 14.29
CA ARG A 343 -10.04 -27.36 14.05
C ARG A 343 -9.16 -26.13 13.81
N VAL A 344 -7.88 -26.28 14.17
CA VAL A 344 -6.87 -25.31 13.73
C VAL A 344 -6.77 -25.38 12.21
N TYR A 345 -7.04 -24.24 11.54
CA TYR A 345 -6.88 -24.13 10.10
C TYR A 345 -5.40 -23.96 9.76
N GLU A 346 -4.73 -22.96 10.33
CA GLU A 346 -3.31 -22.72 10.09
C GLU A 346 -2.62 -22.03 11.29
N ASN A 347 -1.30 -22.24 11.40
CA ASN A 347 -0.43 -21.51 12.32
C ASN A 347 0.60 -20.76 11.53
N TYR A 348 0.68 -19.46 11.74
CA TYR A 348 1.59 -18.56 11.04
C TYR A 348 2.68 -18.08 11.97
N TYR A 349 3.93 -18.33 11.60
CA TYR A 349 5.13 -17.85 12.28
C TYR A 349 5.83 -16.87 11.36
N THR A 350 5.94 -15.62 11.76
CA THR A 350 6.53 -14.58 10.93
C THR A 350 7.66 -13.89 11.66
N TRP A 351 8.78 -13.71 10.99
CA TRP A 351 9.90 -12.91 11.44
C TRP A 351 10.10 -11.75 10.47
N TYR A 352 10.02 -10.55 11.02
CA TYR A 352 10.33 -9.31 10.33
C TYR A 352 11.70 -8.83 10.76
N ARG A 353 12.58 -8.58 9.79
CA ARG A 353 13.86 -7.95 10.01
C ARG A 353 13.95 -6.63 9.27
N ASN A 354 14.13 -5.55 10.02
CA ASN A 354 14.42 -4.23 9.46
C ASN A 354 15.91 -4.19 9.04
N LEU A 355 16.14 -3.94 7.76
CA LEU A 355 17.47 -3.80 7.16
C LEU A 355 17.74 -2.32 6.83
N HIS A 356 17.26 -1.38 7.66
CA HIS A 356 17.28 0.07 7.52
C HIS A 356 16.32 0.58 6.45
N CYS A 357 16.71 0.50 5.18
CA CYS A 357 15.89 0.95 4.06
C CYS A 357 15.05 -0.18 3.44
N TRP A 358 15.28 -1.41 3.87
CA TRP A 358 14.62 -2.62 3.40
C TRP A 358 14.02 -3.37 4.57
N GLN A 359 12.95 -4.09 4.31
CA GLN A 359 12.37 -5.03 5.26
C GLN A 359 12.41 -6.43 4.68
N MET A 360 12.94 -7.36 5.45
CA MET A 360 12.82 -8.77 5.18
C MET A 360 11.65 -9.32 6.01
N GLU A 361 10.80 -10.07 5.37
CA GLU A 361 9.75 -10.86 6.00
C GLU A 361 10.01 -12.33 5.70
N LEU A 362 10.03 -13.15 6.73
CA LEU A 362 10.13 -14.61 6.64
C LEU A 362 8.91 -15.19 7.33
N GLN A 363 8.05 -15.91 6.60
CA GLN A 363 6.84 -16.53 7.12
C GLN A 363 6.84 -18.03 6.88
N TYR A 364 6.45 -18.78 7.90
CA TYR A 364 6.19 -20.21 7.83
C TYR A 364 4.73 -20.52 8.20
N LYS A 365 4.00 -21.19 7.30
CA LYS A 365 2.66 -21.73 7.47
C LYS A 365 2.78 -23.20 7.85
N ALA A 366 2.52 -23.54 9.10
CA ALA A 366 2.92 -24.84 9.66
C ALA A 366 2.06 -26.02 9.13
N LYS A 367 0.75 -25.82 8.93
CA LYS A 367 -0.15 -26.87 8.42
C LYS A 367 0.08 -27.14 6.95
N GLU A 368 0.24 -26.10 6.16
CA GLU A 368 0.54 -26.18 4.73
C GLU A 368 2.01 -26.55 4.47
N LYS A 369 2.90 -26.49 5.49
CA LYS A 369 4.36 -26.70 5.39
C LYS A 369 4.99 -25.78 4.34
N ARG A 370 4.50 -24.56 4.25
CA ARG A 370 4.96 -23.55 3.27
C ARG A 370 5.87 -22.54 3.93
N LEU A 371 6.97 -22.28 3.27
CA LEU A 371 7.91 -21.21 3.62
C LEU A 371 7.87 -20.14 2.54
N GLN A 372 7.79 -18.88 2.96
CA GLN A 372 7.94 -17.75 2.08
C GLN A 372 8.79 -16.67 2.74
N TRP A 373 9.59 -15.97 1.95
CA TRP A 373 10.25 -14.77 2.39
C TRP A 373 10.30 -13.74 1.26
N ASN A 374 10.36 -12.49 1.63
CA ASN A 374 10.55 -11.39 0.70
C ASN A 374 11.42 -10.29 1.31
N ILE A 375 12.08 -9.54 0.43
CA ILE A 375 12.78 -8.31 0.76
C ILE A 375 12.18 -7.21 -0.11
N SER A 376 11.68 -6.17 0.52
CA SER A 376 11.09 -5.01 -0.13
C SER A 376 11.59 -3.73 0.52
N VAL A 377 11.42 -2.59 -0.15
CA VAL A 377 11.69 -1.30 0.47
C VAL A 377 10.74 -1.09 1.66
N THR A 378 11.27 -0.57 2.75
CA THR A 378 10.45 -0.24 3.91
C THR A 378 9.40 0.81 3.52
N ARG A 379 8.13 0.53 3.85
CA ARG A 379 7.02 1.48 3.75
C ARG A 379 6.83 2.11 5.12
N TRP A 380 7.06 3.39 5.22
CA TRP A 380 6.86 4.16 6.45
C TRP A 380 5.58 4.97 6.38
#